data_b90542805632b39b1c8a747a18e3a63f
#
_entry.id   b90542805632b39b1c8a747a18e3a63f
#
_cell.length_a   1.000
_cell.length_b   1.000
_cell.length_c   1.000
_cell.angle_alpha   90.00
_cell.angle_beta   90.00
_cell.angle_gamma   90.00
#
_symmetry.space_group_name_H-M   'P 1'
#
loop_
_entity.id
_entity.type
_entity.pdbx_description
1 polymer ?
#
loop_
_entity_poly.entity_id
_entity_poly.type
_entity_poly.pdbx_seq_one_letter_code
_entity_poly.pdbx_strand_id
1 'polypeptide(L)'
;MNYFQSIGCSPLISMNPAEFLLDLANGNINDVSLPSELEDRVQMGTVESERHGGKPSPAVVHEYLVEAYESRVAETEKKKIMAPSPLDEEVKSKVRGPKREWGASWYEQFSILFWRGIKERKHDYFSWLRITQVLSTAIILGLLWWQSDTKNTKDLQDQAGLLFFIAVFWGFFPVFTAIFTFPQERAMLSKERAADMYRLSAYFLARTTSDLPLDLILPVLFLLVVYFMAGLRLSATPFVLTILTVFLCIVAAQGLGLAIGATLMDLKRATTLASVTVMTFMLAGGFFVQRVPIFISWIRYMSFNYHTYKLLLKVQYEHLTPVVNGIKIDSGVTEVAALIAMVFGYRFLAYLSLRRMKLQSGA
;
A
#
# COMPACT_ATOMS: atom_id res chain seq x y z
N MET A 1 -21.19 -37.47 11.36
CA MET A 1 -22.39 -38.34 11.17
C MET A 1 -22.37 -39.55 12.10
N ASN A 2 -21.34 -40.39 12.10
CA ASN A 2 -21.32 -41.66 12.90
C ASN A 2 -21.61 -41.44 14.40
N TYR A 3 -21.16 -40.35 15.00
CA TYR A 3 -21.42 -40.00 16.38
C TYR A 3 -22.92 -39.74 16.65
N PHE A 4 -23.54 -38.91 15.80
CA PHE A 4 -24.96 -38.58 15.97
C PHE A 4 -25.88 -39.78 15.73
N GLN A 5 -25.48 -40.65 14.80
CA GLN A 5 -26.17 -41.96 14.62
C GLN A 5 -26.07 -42.85 15.87
N SER A 6 -24.91 -42.83 16.56
CA SER A 6 -24.70 -43.64 17.78
C SER A 6 -25.55 -43.15 18.98
N ILE A 7 -25.97 -41.90 18.99
CA ILE A 7 -26.91 -41.33 20.00
C ILE A 7 -28.35 -41.31 19.53
N GLY A 8 -28.67 -41.98 18.42
CA GLY A 8 -30.03 -42.11 17.90
C GLY A 8 -30.53 -40.94 17.05
N CYS A 9 -29.65 -39.93 16.80
CA CYS A 9 -30.02 -38.80 15.95
C CYS A 9 -29.50 -39.06 14.52
N SER A 10 -30.41 -39.37 13.59
CA SER A 10 -30.09 -39.56 12.19
C SER A 10 -31.06 -38.80 11.28
N PRO A 11 -30.66 -38.29 10.12
CA PRO A 11 -31.55 -37.61 9.20
C PRO A 11 -32.52 -38.62 8.60
N LEU A 12 -33.80 -38.27 8.58
CA LEU A 12 -34.87 -39.09 7.96
C LEU A 12 -34.90 -38.90 6.45
N ILE A 13 -34.38 -37.82 5.94
CA ILE A 13 -34.33 -37.46 4.55
C ILE A 13 -32.86 -37.25 4.18
N SER A 14 -32.49 -37.53 2.91
CA SER A 14 -31.13 -37.24 2.41
C SER A 14 -30.86 -35.76 2.37
N MET A 15 -30.11 -35.24 3.33
CA MET A 15 -29.75 -33.82 3.46
C MET A 15 -28.22 -33.64 3.56
N ASN A 16 -27.77 -32.39 3.36
CA ASN A 16 -26.36 -32.04 3.52
C ASN A 16 -25.94 -32.22 4.99
N PRO A 17 -24.80 -32.88 5.28
CA PRO A 17 -24.30 -33.03 6.64
C PRO A 17 -24.17 -31.72 7.44
N ALA A 18 -23.85 -30.60 6.79
CA ALA A 18 -23.75 -29.31 7.43
C ALA A 18 -25.13 -28.74 7.82
N GLU A 19 -26.14 -28.94 6.98
CA GLU A 19 -27.52 -28.55 7.23
C GLU A 19 -28.13 -29.35 8.39
N PHE A 20 -27.93 -30.68 8.38
CA PHE A 20 -28.30 -31.54 9.50
C PHE A 20 -27.70 -31.08 10.84
N LEU A 21 -26.42 -30.71 10.85
CA LEU A 21 -25.77 -30.23 12.08
C LEU A 21 -26.31 -28.87 12.55
N LEU A 22 -26.61 -27.97 11.61
CA LEU A 22 -27.20 -26.67 11.92
C LEU A 22 -28.66 -26.83 12.47
N ASP A 23 -29.45 -27.68 11.87
CA ASP A 23 -30.82 -27.97 12.33
C ASP A 23 -30.80 -28.58 13.73
N LEU A 24 -29.94 -29.55 13.96
CA LEU A 24 -29.79 -30.17 15.25
C LEU A 24 -29.29 -29.18 16.32
N ALA A 25 -28.35 -28.31 15.99
CA ALA A 25 -27.81 -27.28 16.88
C ALA A 25 -28.89 -26.21 17.22
N ASN A 26 -29.78 -25.90 16.29
CA ASN A 26 -30.89 -24.97 16.49
C ASN A 26 -32.11 -25.65 17.14
N GLY A 27 -32.05 -26.96 17.44
CA GLY A 27 -33.16 -27.70 17.99
C GLY A 27 -34.29 -27.98 16.99
N ASN A 28 -34.02 -27.83 15.67
CA ASN A 28 -35.01 -28.16 14.62
C ASN A 28 -34.89 -29.67 14.29
N ILE A 29 -35.84 -30.43 14.73
CA ILE A 29 -35.86 -31.90 14.62
C ILE A 29 -36.95 -32.42 13.65
N ASN A 30 -37.45 -31.58 12.76
CA ASN A 30 -38.57 -31.97 11.88
C ASN A 30 -38.23 -33.15 10.96
N ASP A 31 -36.94 -33.23 10.51
CA ASP A 31 -36.46 -34.25 9.59
C ASP A 31 -35.35 -35.12 10.21
N VAL A 32 -35.37 -35.24 11.57
CA VAL A 32 -34.38 -36.02 12.34
C VAL A 32 -35.11 -37.11 13.12
N SER A 33 -34.57 -38.34 13.15
CA SER A 33 -35.04 -39.38 14.03
C SER A 33 -34.72 -39.02 15.50
N LEU A 34 -35.66 -39.23 16.39
CA LEU A 34 -35.51 -38.99 17.82
C LEU A 34 -35.10 -40.29 18.53
N PRO A 35 -34.16 -40.26 19.46
CA PRO A 35 -33.89 -41.37 20.33
C PRO A 35 -35.03 -41.53 21.33
N SER A 36 -35.34 -42.79 21.70
CA SER A 36 -36.40 -43.14 22.67
C SER A 36 -36.26 -42.42 24.01
N GLU A 37 -35.05 -42.17 24.46
CA GLU A 37 -34.73 -41.43 25.69
C GLU A 37 -35.23 -39.96 25.65
N LEU A 38 -35.27 -39.36 24.48
CA LEU A 38 -35.77 -38.00 24.30
C LEU A 38 -37.30 -37.98 24.20
N GLU A 39 -37.90 -39.01 23.60
CA GLU A 39 -39.39 -39.19 23.57
C GLU A 39 -39.95 -39.39 24.97
N ASP A 40 -39.30 -40.17 25.82
CA ASP A 40 -39.70 -40.38 27.21
C ASP A 40 -39.65 -39.11 28.05
N ARG A 41 -38.67 -38.24 27.83
CA ARG A 41 -38.54 -36.92 28.52
C ARG A 41 -39.66 -35.95 28.12
N VAL A 42 -40.14 -36.03 26.87
CA VAL A 42 -41.27 -35.20 26.39
C VAL A 42 -42.58 -35.63 27.06
N GLN A 43 -42.76 -36.94 27.32
CA GLN A 43 -43.96 -37.46 27.99
C GLN A 43 -44.03 -37.14 29.49
N MET A 44 -42.86 -36.96 30.16
CA MET A 44 -42.80 -36.56 31.59
C MET A 44 -42.97 -35.07 31.83
N GLY A 45 -42.76 -34.18 30.83
CA GLY A 45 -42.83 -32.73 30.94
C GLY A 45 -44.24 -32.19 30.52
N THR A 46 -45.24 -32.33 31.35
CA THR A 46 -46.67 -32.15 31.05
C THR A 46 -47.18 -30.73 30.72
N VAL A 47 -46.37 -29.68 30.69
CA VAL A 47 -46.87 -28.29 30.51
C VAL A 47 -46.36 -27.57 29.25
N GLU A 48 -45.20 -27.94 28.70
CA GLU A 48 -44.66 -27.30 27.48
C GLU A 48 -44.97 -28.08 26.18
N SER A 49 -45.36 -29.36 26.29
CA SER A 49 -45.64 -30.24 25.15
C SER A 49 -46.87 -29.85 24.32
N GLU A 50 -47.87 -29.20 24.95
CA GLU A 50 -49.11 -28.79 24.26
C GLU A 50 -48.93 -27.65 23.26
N ARG A 51 -47.88 -26.81 23.44
CA ARG A 51 -47.63 -25.67 22.55
C ARG A 51 -46.89 -26.02 21.27
N HIS A 52 -46.23 -27.19 21.20
CA HIS A 52 -45.33 -27.57 20.07
C HIS A 52 -45.77 -28.87 19.37
N GLY A 53 -47.02 -29.29 19.46
CA GLY A 53 -47.55 -30.43 18.72
C GLY A 53 -46.89 -31.77 19.00
N GLY A 54 -46.47 -32.04 20.24
CA GLY A 54 -45.87 -33.31 20.67
C GLY A 54 -44.36 -33.46 20.34
N LYS A 55 -43.71 -32.41 19.90
CA LYS A 55 -42.23 -32.41 19.66
C LYS A 55 -41.49 -31.75 20.82
N PRO A 56 -40.26 -32.20 21.16
CA PRO A 56 -39.45 -31.58 22.20
C PRO A 56 -39.09 -30.14 21.84
N SER A 57 -39.00 -29.27 22.86
CA SER A 57 -38.54 -27.91 22.64
C SER A 57 -37.04 -27.84 22.30
N PRO A 58 -36.56 -26.81 21.56
CA PRO A 58 -35.16 -26.64 21.24
C PRO A 58 -34.21 -26.71 22.44
N ALA A 59 -34.68 -26.22 23.61
CA ALA A 59 -33.89 -26.25 24.85
C ALA A 59 -33.69 -27.69 25.38
N VAL A 60 -34.71 -28.53 25.30
CA VAL A 60 -34.62 -29.95 25.72
C VAL A 60 -33.71 -30.76 24.77
N VAL A 61 -33.78 -30.47 23.49
CA VAL A 61 -32.88 -31.08 22.49
C VAL A 61 -31.43 -30.70 22.77
N HIS A 62 -31.17 -29.42 23.05
CA HIS A 62 -29.83 -28.93 23.36
C HIS A 62 -29.29 -29.56 24.64
N GLU A 63 -30.08 -29.62 25.71
CA GLU A 63 -29.71 -30.25 26.99
C GLU A 63 -29.35 -31.73 26.80
N TYR A 64 -30.16 -32.48 26.05
CA TYR A 64 -29.87 -33.88 25.71
C TYR A 64 -28.54 -34.04 24.94
N LEU A 65 -28.29 -33.20 23.96
CA LEU A 65 -27.05 -33.25 23.18
C LEU A 65 -25.80 -32.96 24.03
N VAL A 66 -25.91 -32.02 24.97
CA VAL A 66 -24.84 -31.69 25.91
C VAL A 66 -24.56 -32.85 26.85
N GLU A 67 -25.62 -33.43 27.46
CA GLU A 67 -25.51 -34.57 28.35
C GLU A 67 -24.95 -35.83 27.65
N ALA A 68 -25.40 -36.08 26.42
CA ALA A 68 -24.90 -37.18 25.59
C ALA A 68 -23.42 -36.99 25.24
N TYR A 69 -22.96 -35.75 24.98
CA TYR A 69 -21.57 -35.44 24.74
C TYR A 69 -20.75 -35.61 26.00
N GLU A 70 -21.17 -35.08 27.13
CA GLU A 70 -20.44 -35.16 28.38
C GLU A 70 -20.29 -36.62 28.87
N SER A 71 -21.33 -37.43 28.72
CA SER A 71 -21.32 -38.82 29.20
C SER A 71 -20.51 -39.76 28.28
N ARG A 72 -20.56 -39.56 26.96
CA ARG A 72 -20.00 -40.53 25.98
C ARG A 72 -18.67 -40.15 25.35
N VAL A 73 -18.41 -38.85 25.16
CA VAL A 73 -17.31 -38.39 24.32
C VAL A 73 -16.35 -37.43 25.02
N ALA A 74 -16.82 -36.60 25.96
CA ALA A 74 -16.04 -35.52 26.57
C ALA A 74 -14.70 -35.96 27.15
N GLU A 75 -14.68 -37.10 27.89
CA GLU A 75 -13.43 -37.60 28.44
C GLU A 75 -12.45 -38.17 27.37
N THR A 76 -12.97 -38.77 26.34
CA THR A 76 -12.17 -39.34 25.25
C THR A 76 -11.57 -38.23 24.39
N GLU A 77 -12.34 -37.18 24.09
CA GLU A 77 -11.86 -36.02 23.34
C GLU A 77 -10.89 -35.17 24.21
N LYS A 78 -11.16 -34.98 25.51
CA LYS A 78 -10.17 -34.35 26.40
C LYS A 78 -8.84 -35.08 26.41
N LYS A 79 -8.87 -36.41 26.45
CA LYS A 79 -7.64 -37.22 26.39
C LYS A 79 -6.94 -37.09 25.03
N LYS A 80 -7.67 -37.02 23.92
CA LYS A 80 -7.10 -36.79 22.59
C LYS A 80 -6.50 -35.38 22.43
N ILE A 81 -7.17 -34.36 22.96
CA ILE A 81 -6.70 -32.97 22.92
C ILE A 81 -5.47 -32.77 23.85
N MET A 82 -5.44 -33.47 24.97
CA MET A 82 -4.31 -33.40 25.92
C MET A 82 -3.14 -34.32 25.54
N ALA A 83 -3.39 -35.37 24.73
CA ALA A 83 -2.31 -36.20 24.20
C ALA A 83 -1.54 -35.41 23.12
N PRO A 84 -0.22 -35.24 23.27
CA PRO A 84 0.57 -34.61 22.23
C PRO A 84 0.44 -35.45 20.97
N SER A 85 -0.20 -34.87 19.94
CA SER A 85 -0.32 -35.56 18.68
C SER A 85 1.08 -35.68 18.03
N PRO A 86 1.40 -36.82 17.37
CA PRO A 86 2.67 -36.92 16.62
C PRO A 86 2.85 -35.80 15.60
N LEU A 87 1.76 -35.25 15.08
CA LEU A 87 1.75 -34.06 14.22
C LEU A 87 2.25 -32.80 14.98
N ASP A 88 1.96 -32.66 16.28
CA ASP A 88 2.41 -31.51 17.07
C ASP A 88 3.92 -31.52 17.31
N GLU A 89 4.54 -32.70 17.44
CA GLU A 89 6.00 -32.83 17.58
C GLU A 89 6.71 -32.55 16.25
N GLU A 90 6.18 -33.02 15.13
CA GLU A 90 6.72 -32.75 13.80
C GLU A 90 6.53 -31.28 13.41
N VAL A 91 5.39 -30.69 13.71
CA VAL A 91 5.14 -29.24 13.53
C VAL A 91 5.99 -28.41 14.49
N LYS A 92 6.13 -28.82 15.77
CA LYS A 92 7.02 -28.15 16.73
C LYS A 92 8.49 -28.28 16.34
N SER A 93 8.94 -29.39 15.79
CA SER A 93 10.30 -29.54 15.28
C SER A 93 10.57 -28.68 14.07
N LYS A 94 9.60 -28.54 13.16
CA LYS A 94 9.66 -27.61 12.01
C LYS A 94 9.59 -26.14 12.43
N VAL A 95 8.81 -25.80 13.46
CA VAL A 95 8.72 -24.44 14.01
C VAL A 95 9.96 -24.07 14.86
N ARG A 96 10.63 -25.05 15.50
CA ARG A 96 11.88 -24.84 16.24
C ARG A 96 13.14 -24.91 15.37
N GLY A 97 13.01 -25.23 14.08
CA GLY A 97 14.13 -25.23 13.15
C GLY A 97 14.78 -23.83 13.05
N PRO A 98 16.13 -23.73 13.07
CA PRO A 98 16.85 -22.45 13.12
C PRO A 98 16.76 -21.62 11.82
N LYS A 99 16.14 -22.11 10.79
CA LYS A 99 15.92 -21.39 9.53
C LYS A 99 14.51 -21.62 9.02
N ARG A 100 13.74 -20.54 9.02
CA ARG A 100 12.45 -20.47 8.33
C ARG A 100 12.67 -20.71 6.83
N GLU A 101 12.29 -21.89 6.35
CA GLU A 101 12.37 -22.20 4.91
C GLU A 101 11.21 -21.50 4.20
N TRP A 102 11.55 -20.56 3.33
CA TRP A 102 10.59 -19.90 2.47
C TRP A 102 10.37 -20.76 1.23
N GLY A 103 9.11 -20.98 0.83
CA GLY A 103 8.77 -21.80 -0.34
C GLY A 103 9.32 -21.30 -1.68
N ALA A 104 9.72 -20.03 -1.74
CA ALA A 104 10.32 -19.39 -2.93
C ALA A 104 11.57 -18.58 -2.56
N SER A 105 12.49 -18.44 -3.51
CA SER A 105 13.68 -17.59 -3.36
C SER A 105 13.27 -16.11 -3.24
N TRP A 106 14.16 -15.26 -2.72
CA TRP A 106 13.88 -13.83 -2.59
C TRP A 106 13.60 -13.16 -3.94
N TYR A 107 14.32 -13.57 -4.97
CA TYR A 107 14.17 -13.01 -6.32
C TYR A 107 12.84 -13.43 -6.98
N GLU A 108 12.41 -14.67 -6.79
CA GLU A 108 11.10 -15.16 -7.27
C GLU A 108 9.97 -14.40 -6.57
N GLN A 109 10.04 -14.23 -5.24
CA GLN A 109 9.08 -13.44 -4.49
C GLN A 109 9.01 -12.01 -5.03
N PHE A 110 10.17 -11.37 -5.24
CA PHE A 110 10.26 -10.03 -5.82
C PHE A 110 9.62 -9.96 -7.21
N SER A 111 9.98 -10.89 -8.11
CA SER A 111 9.47 -10.90 -9.49
C SER A 111 7.95 -11.07 -9.55
N ILE A 112 7.41 -12.01 -8.80
CA ILE A 112 5.95 -12.25 -8.73
C ILE A 112 5.23 -11.01 -8.21
N LEU A 113 5.71 -10.42 -7.11
CA LEU A 113 5.10 -9.24 -6.50
C LEU A 113 5.23 -8.00 -7.39
N PHE A 114 6.33 -7.85 -8.11
CA PHE A 114 6.56 -6.76 -9.07
C PHE A 114 5.56 -6.82 -10.24
N TRP A 115 5.43 -7.97 -10.89
CA TRP A 115 4.48 -8.14 -12.00
C TRP A 115 3.03 -8.04 -11.54
N ARG A 116 2.70 -8.57 -10.35
CA ARG A 116 1.38 -8.37 -9.72
C ARG A 116 1.09 -6.89 -9.56
N GLY A 117 2.05 -6.13 -9.03
CA GLY A 117 1.91 -4.70 -8.82
C GLY A 117 1.68 -3.90 -10.11
N ILE A 118 2.44 -4.17 -11.18
CA ILE A 118 2.24 -3.51 -12.48
C ILE A 118 0.86 -3.84 -13.05
N LYS A 119 0.46 -5.12 -13.04
CA LYS A 119 -0.81 -5.56 -13.61
C LYS A 119 -2.02 -4.95 -12.90
N GLU A 120 -1.95 -4.84 -11.58
CA GLU A 120 -3.01 -4.31 -10.74
C GLU A 120 -3.23 -2.81 -10.97
N ARG A 121 -2.14 -2.04 -11.12
CA ARG A 121 -2.19 -0.57 -11.10
C ARG A 121 -2.13 0.12 -12.46
N LYS A 122 -1.79 -0.58 -13.53
CA LYS A 122 -1.71 0.05 -14.86
C LYS A 122 -2.97 0.82 -15.26
N HIS A 123 -4.15 0.36 -14.86
CA HIS A 123 -5.42 1.02 -15.19
C HIS A 123 -5.62 2.33 -14.40
N ASP A 124 -5.17 2.40 -13.15
CA ASP A 124 -5.25 3.59 -12.32
C ASP A 124 -4.29 4.68 -12.81
N TYR A 125 -3.07 4.26 -13.20
CA TYR A 125 -2.05 5.18 -13.73
C TYR A 125 -2.42 5.78 -15.09
N PHE A 126 -3.06 5.02 -15.96
CA PHE A 126 -3.49 5.44 -17.30
C PHE A 126 -4.99 5.73 -17.37
N SER A 127 -5.58 6.20 -16.28
CA SER A 127 -6.96 6.67 -16.31
C SER A 127 -7.08 7.89 -17.25
N TRP A 128 -8.17 7.95 -18.02
CA TRP A 128 -8.42 9.05 -18.96
C TRP A 128 -8.34 10.43 -18.31
N LEU A 129 -8.85 10.55 -17.08
CA LEU A 129 -8.79 11.80 -16.31
C LEU A 129 -7.35 12.26 -16.05
N ARG A 130 -6.46 11.34 -15.66
CA ARG A 130 -5.06 11.66 -15.38
C ARG A 130 -4.31 12.07 -16.65
N ILE A 131 -4.51 11.35 -17.74
CA ILE A 131 -3.90 11.67 -19.03
C ILE A 131 -4.38 13.05 -19.50
N THR A 132 -5.69 13.32 -19.47
CA THR A 132 -6.26 14.60 -19.88
C THR A 132 -5.76 15.75 -19.00
N GLN A 133 -5.67 15.55 -17.67
CA GLN A 133 -5.12 16.52 -16.74
C GLN A 133 -3.66 16.87 -17.09
N VAL A 134 -2.81 15.89 -17.30
CA VAL A 134 -1.39 16.10 -17.61
C VAL A 134 -1.21 16.79 -18.96
N LEU A 135 -1.93 16.34 -20.00
CA LEU A 135 -1.83 16.92 -21.35
C LEU A 135 -2.42 18.33 -21.41
N SER A 136 -3.58 18.57 -20.79
CA SER A 136 -4.17 19.92 -20.74
C SER A 136 -3.25 20.90 -20.02
N THR A 137 -2.65 20.49 -18.88
CA THR A 137 -1.67 21.31 -18.17
C THR A 137 -0.43 21.58 -19.03
N ALA A 138 0.07 20.58 -19.75
CA ALA A 138 1.22 20.75 -20.65
C ALA A 138 0.93 21.74 -21.78
N ILE A 139 -0.26 21.66 -22.38
CA ILE A 139 -0.68 22.57 -23.46
C ILE A 139 -0.85 24.01 -22.92
N ILE A 140 -1.51 24.17 -21.75
CA ILE A 140 -1.69 25.49 -21.12
C ILE A 140 -0.32 26.13 -20.83
N LEU A 141 0.60 25.38 -20.24
CA LEU A 141 1.95 25.87 -19.96
C LEU A 141 2.72 26.21 -21.25
N GLY A 142 2.64 25.34 -22.25
CA GLY A 142 3.26 25.60 -23.54
C GLY A 142 2.72 26.85 -24.24
N LEU A 143 1.41 27.14 -24.10
CA LEU A 143 0.80 28.36 -24.62
C LEU A 143 1.19 29.60 -23.81
N LEU A 144 1.25 29.51 -22.49
CA LEU A 144 1.64 30.65 -21.62
C LEU A 144 3.08 31.10 -21.88
N TRP A 145 4.00 30.16 -22.11
CA TRP A 145 5.40 30.41 -22.42
C TRP A 145 5.74 30.17 -23.88
N TRP A 146 4.80 30.47 -24.80
CA TRP A 146 4.97 30.20 -26.23
C TRP A 146 6.24 30.84 -26.76
N GLN A 147 7.20 30.01 -27.21
CA GLN A 147 8.49 30.40 -27.80
C GLN A 147 9.18 31.51 -26.99
N SER A 148 9.27 31.37 -25.66
CA SER A 148 9.90 32.33 -24.77
C SER A 148 11.36 32.52 -25.13
N ASP A 149 11.79 33.79 -25.32
CA ASP A 149 13.16 34.16 -25.65
C ASP A 149 14.01 34.26 -24.35
N THR A 150 15.33 34.16 -24.49
CA THR A 150 16.31 34.27 -23.37
C THR A 150 17.23 35.48 -23.50
N LYS A 151 16.91 36.43 -24.40
CA LYS A 151 17.77 37.57 -24.69
C LYS A 151 17.86 38.59 -23.56
N ASN A 152 16.78 38.76 -22.82
CA ASN A 152 16.72 39.71 -21.70
C ASN A 152 16.71 38.97 -20.35
N THR A 153 17.15 39.67 -19.30
CA THR A 153 17.12 39.12 -17.93
C THR A 153 15.73 38.85 -17.40
N LYS A 154 14.71 39.61 -17.85
CA LYS A 154 13.30 39.38 -17.52
C LYS A 154 12.77 38.12 -18.17
N ASP A 155 13.03 37.94 -19.44
CA ASP A 155 12.59 36.76 -20.22
C ASP A 155 13.24 35.49 -19.66
N LEU A 156 14.50 35.56 -19.26
CA LEU A 156 15.21 34.48 -18.57
C LEU A 156 14.56 34.15 -17.22
N GLN A 157 14.10 35.16 -16.47
CA GLN A 157 13.43 34.96 -15.19
C GLN A 157 12.06 34.32 -15.38
N ASP A 158 11.31 34.70 -16.40
CA ASP A 158 10.01 34.12 -16.73
C ASP A 158 10.15 32.66 -17.14
N GLN A 159 11.14 32.33 -17.98
CA GLN A 159 11.45 30.94 -18.36
C GLN A 159 11.96 30.10 -17.17
N ALA A 160 12.72 30.70 -16.25
CA ALA A 160 13.09 30.05 -15.00
C ALA A 160 11.87 29.74 -14.11
N GLY A 161 10.82 30.56 -14.18
CA GLY A 161 9.52 30.29 -13.57
C GLY A 161 8.83 29.04 -14.13
N LEU A 162 8.91 28.82 -15.44
CA LEU A 162 8.43 27.59 -16.07
C LEU A 162 9.16 26.36 -15.53
N LEU A 163 10.50 26.42 -15.46
CA LEU A 163 11.30 25.30 -14.94
C LEU A 163 11.00 25.01 -13.46
N PHE A 164 10.78 26.06 -12.67
CA PHE A 164 10.33 25.91 -11.29
C PHE A 164 8.96 25.25 -11.20
N PHE A 165 8.02 25.68 -12.04
CA PHE A 165 6.69 25.05 -12.09
C PHE A 165 6.78 23.57 -12.45
N ILE A 166 7.60 23.20 -13.43
CA ILE A 166 7.84 21.81 -13.81
C ILE A 166 8.34 20.99 -12.60
N ALA A 167 9.32 21.53 -11.85
CA ALA A 167 9.86 20.86 -10.67
C ALA A 167 8.79 20.67 -9.58
N VAL A 168 7.98 21.70 -9.32
CA VAL A 168 6.91 21.65 -8.32
C VAL A 168 5.78 20.70 -8.74
N PHE A 169 5.35 20.77 -10.00
CA PHE A 169 4.28 19.93 -10.53
C PHE A 169 4.63 18.43 -10.42
N TRP A 170 5.81 18.06 -10.89
CA TRP A 170 6.29 16.67 -10.83
C TRP A 170 6.83 16.26 -9.45
N GLY A 171 7.02 17.20 -8.56
CA GLY A 171 7.30 16.93 -7.15
C GLY A 171 6.02 16.71 -6.32
N PHE A 172 4.94 17.45 -6.64
CA PHE A 172 3.69 17.42 -5.88
C PHE A 172 2.91 16.11 -6.07
N PHE A 173 2.58 15.76 -7.32
CA PHE A 173 1.72 14.62 -7.60
C PHE A 173 2.25 13.27 -7.08
N PRO A 174 3.53 12.91 -7.26
CA PRO A 174 4.05 11.64 -6.76
C PRO A 174 4.03 11.51 -5.24
N VAL A 175 4.18 12.61 -4.49
CA VAL A 175 4.06 12.57 -3.02
C VAL A 175 2.65 12.14 -2.63
N PHE A 176 1.62 12.78 -3.20
CA PHE A 176 0.22 12.50 -2.85
C PHE A 176 -0.24 11.13 -3.31
N THR A 177 0.17 10.66 -4.48
CA THR A 177 -0.14 9.30 -4.92
C THR A 177 0.52 8.24 -4.03
N ALA A 178 1.77 8.46 -3.65
CA ALA A 178 2.54 7.52 -2.84
C ALA A 178 2.07 7.42 -1.38
N ILE A 179 1.49 8.48 -0.82
CA ILE A 179 0.96 8.48 0.55
C ILE A 179 -0.12 7.41 0.73
N PHE A 180 -0.97 7.21 -0.27
CA PHE A 180 -2.09 6.26 -0.21
C PHE A 180 -1.65 4.80 -0.27
N THR A 181 -0.45 4.51 -0.76
CA THR A 181 0.05 3.15 -1.02
C THR A 181 -0.07 2.22 0.20
N PHE A 182 0.64 2.51 1.27
CA PHE A 182 0.67 1.62 2.45
C PHE A 182 -0.58 1.68 3.33
N PRO A 183 -1.23 2.85 3.55
CA PRO A 183 -2.48 2.88 4.30
C PRO A 183 -3.61 2.10 3.63
N GLN A 184 -3.74 2.13 2.30
CA GLN A 184 -4.74 1.36 1.57
C GLN A 184 -4.47 -0.14 1.61
N GLU A 185 -3.21 -0.54 1.49
CA GLU A 185 -2.80 -1.95 1.51
C GLU A 185 -2.63 -2.51 2.94
N ARG A 186 -2.83 -1.70 4.00
CA ARG A 186 -2.56 -2.08 5.40
C ARG A 186 -3.25 -3.38 5.82
N ALA A 187 -4.54 -3.52 5.52
CA ALA A 187 -5.33 -4.69 5.92
C ALA A 187 -4.86 -5.96 5.20
N MET A 188 -4.54 -5.87 3.92
CA MET A 188 -3.98 -6.96 3.12
C MET A 188 -2.59 -7.33 3.62
N LEU A 189 -1.71 -6.34 3.78
CA LEU A 189 -0.34 -6.53 4.24
C LEU A 189 -0.28 -7.18 5.63
N SER A 190 -1.19 -6.81 6.55
CA SER A 190 -1.23 -7.42 7.87
C SER A 190 -1.60 -8.90 7.82
N LYS A 191 -2.56 -9.30 7.00
CA LYS A 191 -2.96 -10.70 6.77
C LYS A 191 -1.85 -11.51 6.10
N GLU A 192 -1.27 -10.99 5.02
CA GLU A 192 -0.20 -11.67 4.28
C GLU A 192 1.07 -11.82 5.12
N ARG A 193 1.39 -10.84 5.99
CA ARG A 193 2.50 -10.95 6.95
C ARG A 193 2.22 -11.95 8.09
N ALA A 194 0.99 -12.00 8.59
CA ALA A 194 0.61 -12.97 9.61
C ALA A 194 0.67 -14.40 9.07
N ALA A 195 0.34 -14.61 7.80
CA ALA A 195 0.44 -15.89 7.10
C ALA A 195 1.87 -16.20 6.58
N ASP A 196 2.84 -15.29 6.78
CA ASP A 196 4.22 -15.44 6.32
C ASP A 196 4.38 -15.79 4.83
N MET A 197 3.57 -15.17 3.98
CA MET A 197 3.55 -15.47 2.55
C MET A 197 4.84 -15.08 1.82
N TYR A 198 5.48 -13.97 2.23
CA TYR A 198 6.70 -13.44 1.61
C TYR A 198 7.56 -12.62 2.59
N ARG A 199 8.79 -12.34 2.18
CA ARG A 199 9.70 -11.47 2.94
C ARG A 199 9.29 -10.00 2.75
N LEU A 200 9.22 -9.25 3.85
CA LEU A 200 8.88 -7.82 3.80
C LEU A 200 9.79 -7.00 2.89
N SER A 201 11.08 -7.35 2.80
CA SER A 201 12.03 -6.69 1.91
C SER A 201 11.70 -6.90 0.42
N ALA A 202 11.29 -8.11 0.04
CA ALA A 202 10.89 -8.42 -1.34
C ALA A 202 9.61 -7.67 -1.70
N TYR A 203 8.61 -7.64 -0.81
CA TYR A 203 7.38 -6.86 -0.99
C TYR A 203 7.67 -5.38 -1.13
N PHE A 204 8.42 -4.80 -0.18
CA PHE A 204 8.73 -3.36 -0.18
C PHE A 204 9.44 -2.93 -1.47
N LEU A 205 10.48 -3.69 -1.87
CA LEU A 205 11.22 -3.36 -3.08
C LEU A 205 10.35 -3.55 -4.33
N ALA A 206 9.61 -4.65 -4.44
CA ALA A 206 8.69 -4.89 -5.55
C ALA A 206 7.65 -3.78 -5.65
N ARG A 207 7.05 -3.39 -4.53
CA ARG A 207 6.00 -2.37 -4.46
C ARG A 207 6.49 -1.00 -4.88
N THR A 208 7.66 -0.59 -4.38
CA THR A 208 8.23 0.72 -4.70
C THR A 208 8.84 0.81 -6.10
N THR A 209 9.27 -0.32 -6.66
CA THR A 209 9.89 -0.35 -7.99
C THR A 209 8.85 -0.52 -9.11
N SER A 210 7.74 -1.24 -8.85
CA SER A 210 6.70 -1.48 -9.86
C SER A 210 5.95 -0.21 -10.29
N ASP A 211 5.98 0.86 -9.50
CA ASP A 211 5.37 2.14 -9.86
C ASP A 211 6.25 2.96 -10.82
N LEU A 212 7.58 2.78 -10.78
CA LEU A 212 8.53 3.59 -11.55
C LEU A 212 8.29 3.56 -13.06
N PRO A 213 8.11 2.40 -13.73
CA PRO A 213 7.85 2.37 -15.17
C PRO A 213 6.56 3.10 -15.56
N LEU A 214 5.55 3.04 -14.69
CA LEU A 214 4.25 3.67 -14.92
C LEU A 214 4.32 5.19 -14.73
N ASP A 215 5.07 5.63 -13.72
CA ASP A 215 5.26 7.05 -13.41
C ASP A 215 6.13 7.79 -14.43
N LEU A 216 6.96 7.09 -15.23
CA LEU A 216 7.88 7.71 -16.18
C LEU A 216 7.20 8.14 -17.48
N ILE A 217 6.14 7.48 -17.92
CA ILE A 217 5.53 7.69 -19.24
C ILE A 217 4.89 9.08 -19.34
N LEU A 218 4.08 9.47 -18.37
CA LEU A 218 3.38 10.76 -18.38
C LEU A 218 4.31 11.98 -18.32
N PRO A 219 5.39 12.00 -17.51
CA PRO A 219 6.39 13.08 -17.54
C PRO A 219 7.08 13.25 -18.89
N VAL A 220 7.38 12.17 -19.59
CA VAL A 220 7.99 12.24 -20.92
C VAL A 220 7.05 12.91 -21.91
N LEU A 221 5.77 12.50 -21.94
CA LEU A 221 4.76 13.12 -22.79
C LEU A 221 4.55 14.60 -22.47
N PHE A 222 4.48 14.94 -21.18
CA PHE A 222 4.36 16.31 -20.70
C PHE A 222 5.56 17.15 -21.16
N LEU A 223 6.77 16.68 -20.93
CA LEU A 223 7.99 17.39 -21.29
C LEU A 223 8.14 17.54 -22.81
N LEU A 224 7.73 16.55 -23.61
CA LEU A 224 7.70 16.67 -25.07
C LEU A 224 6.86 17.87 -25.50
N VAL A 225 5.63 17.99 -24.98
CA VAL A 225 4.74 19.09 -25.34
C VAL A 225 5.30 20.43 -24.87
N VAL A 226 5.65 20.55 -23.57
CA VAL A 226 6.12 21.81 -22.99
C VAL A 226 7.45 22.25 -23.61
N TYR A 227 8.38 21.33 -23.82
CA TYR A 227 9.73 21.62 -24.28
C TYR A 227 9.74 22.25 -25.68
N PHE A 228 8.94 21.70 -26.60
CA PHE A 228 8.82 22.23 -27.97
C PHE A 228 7.98 23.50 -28.05
N MET A 229 6.89 23.60 -27.29
CA MET A 229 6.02 24.77 -27.30
C MET A 229 6.67 25.99 -26.64
N ALA A 230 7.34 25.79 -25.51
CA ALA A 230 8.00 26.88 -24.78
C ALA A 230 9.33 27.34 -25.39
N GLY A 231 9.85 26.65 -26.39
CA GLY A 231 11.10 27.02 -27.04
C GLY A 231 12.33 26.83 -26.14
N LEU A 232 12.32 25.82 -25.26
CA LEU A 232 13.48 25.48 -24.47
C LEU A 232 14.63 25.00 -25.38
N ARG A 233 15.84 24.91 -24.87
CA ARG A 233 17.05 24.60 -25.64
C ARG A 233 16.88 23.32 -26.48
N LEU A 234 16.67 23.48 -27.79
CA LEU A 234 16.43 22.39 -28.74
C LEU A 234 17.72 21.61 -29.06
N SER A 235 18.20 20.82 -28.10
CA SER A 235 19.30 19.90 -28.26
C SER A 235 18.99 18.58 -27.55
N ALA A 236 19.45 17.46 -28.08
CA ALA A 236 19.16 16.15 -27.50
C ALA A 236 19.71 15.99 -26.07
N THR A 237 20.93 16.49 -25.82
CA THR A 237 21.58 16.35 -24.50
C THR A 237 20.81 17.09 -23.40
N PRO A 238 20.48 18.39 -23.49
CA PRO A 238 19.66 19.07 -22.49
C PRO A 238 18.27 18.46 -22.32
N PHE A 239 17.64 17.99 -23.38
CA PHE A 239 16.33 17.35 -23.31
C PHE A 239 16.38 16.06 -22.49
N VAL A 240 17.32 15.16 -22.78
CA VAL A 240 17.49 13.90 -22.02
C VAL A 240 17.86 14.19 -20.56
N LEU A 241 18.75 15.14 -20.30
CA LEU A 241 19.12 15.54 -18.94
C LEU A 241 17.94 16.16 -18.18
N THR A 242 17.06 16.91 -18.85
CA THR A 242 15.82 17.43 -18.25
C THR A 242 14.88 16.29 -17.86
N ILE A 243 14.68 15.30 -18.74
CA ILE A 243 13.88 14.10 -18.42
C ILE A 243 14.46 13.36 -17.22
N LEU A 244 15.78 13.10 -17.20
CA LEU A 244 16.44 12.43 -16.09
C LEU A 244 16.32 13.20 -14.77
N THR A 245 16.45 14.52 -14.82
CA THR A 245 16.29 15.39 -13.65
C THR A 245 14.86 15.32 -13.09
N VAL A 246 13.85 15.43 -13.96
CA VAL A 246 12.44 15.31 -13.56
C VAL A 246 12.13 13.91 -13.04
N PHE A 247 12.68 12.88 -13.67
CA PHE A 247 12.51 11.52 -13.20
C PHE A 247 13.12 11.31 -11.80
N LEU A 248 14.31 11.84 -11.55
CA LEU A 248 14.96 11.77 -10.24
C LEU A 248 14.15 12.53 -9.17
N CYS A 249 13.54 13.66 -9.54
CA CYS A 249 12.59 14.41 -8.71
C CYS A 249 11.39 13.54 -8.34
N ILE A 250 10.75 12.90 -9.31
CA ILE A 250 9.58 12.02 -9.11
C ILE A 250 9.91 10.90 -8.13
N VAL A 251 11.05 10.24 -8.33
CA VAL A 251 11.50 9.12 -7.50
C VAL A 251 11.79 9.56 -6.06
N ALA A 252 12.36 10.75 -5.87
CA ALA A 252 12.61 11.34 -4.55
C ALA A 252 11.29 11.74 -3.87
N ALA A 253 10.40 12.41 -4.60
CA ALA A 253 9.08 12.84 -4.13
C ALA A 253 8.21 11.64 -3.72
N GLN A 254 8.17 10.60 -4.56
CA GLN A 254 7.49 9.34 -4.25
C GLN A 254 8.04 8.70 -2.97
N GLY A 255 9.39 8.69 -2.80
CA GLY A 255 10.02 8.20 -1.58
C GLY A 255 9.56 8.92 -0.32
N LEU A 256 9.41 10.25 -0.38
CA LEU A 256 8.87 11.06 0.72
C LEU A 256 7.40 10.69 1.02
N GLY A 257 6.56 10.57 0.00
CA GLY A 257 5.17 10.15 0.14
C GLY A 257 5.03 8.77 0.80
N LEU A 258 5.83 7.80 0.35
CA LEU A 258 5.90 6.47 0.96
C LEU A 258 6.34 6.52 2.43
N ALA A 259 7.33 7.35 2.78
CA ALA A 259 7.79 7.51 4.16
C ALA A 259 6.70 8.07 5.07
N ILE A 260 6.00 9.12 4.64
CA ILE A 260 4.89 9.73 5.38
C ILE A 260 3.73 8.72 5.53
N GLY A 261 3.32 8.05 4.44
CA GLY A 261 2.25 7.07 4.45
C GLY A 261 2.55 5.85 5.33
N ALA A 262 3.78 5.32 5.27
CA ALA A 262 4.22 4.21 6.11
C ALA A 262 4.31 4.56 7.60
N THR A 263 4.64 5.82 7.92
CA THR A 263 4.82 6.25 9.31
C THR A 263 3.49 6.52 9.99
N LEU A 264 2.56 7.21 9.33
CA LEU A 264 1.32 7.66 9.96
C LEU A 264 0.18 6.66 9.81
N MET A 265 0.15 5.86 8.72
CA MET A 265 -0.90 4.86 8.43
C MET A 265 -2.35 5.38 8.51
N ASP A 266 -2.54 6.69 8.73
CA ASP A 266 -3.80 7.40 8.76
C ASP A 266 -3.80 8.42 7.61
N LEU A 267 -4.68 8.24 6.65
CA LEU A 267 -4.74 9.05 5.42
C LEU A 267 -4.91 10.53 5.70
N LYS A 268 -5.78 10.88 6.65
CA LYS A 268 -6.08 12.28 6.97
C LYS A 268 -4.84 12.99 7.56
N ARG A 269 -4.16 12.35 8.50
CA ARG A 269 -2.95 12.90 9.11
C ARG A 269 -1.78 12.93 8.12
N ALA A 270 -1.65 11.88 7.31
CA ALA A 270 -0.59 11.77 6.31
C ALA A 270 -0.71 12.84 5.23
N THR A 271 -1.91 13.07 4.69
CA THR A 271 -2.14 14.13 3.68
C THR A 271 -1.93 15.52 4.25
N THR A 272 -2.34 15.78 5.50
CA THR A 272 -2.09 17.07 6.16
C THR A 272 -0.60 17.33 6.34
N LEU A 273 0.16 16.34 6.85
CA LEU A 273 1.62 16.49 7.01
C LEU A 273 2.31 16.68 5.66
N ALA A 274 1.91 15.92 4.66
CA ALA A 274 2.46 16.02 3.31
C ALA A 274 2.20 17.40 2.70
N SER A 275 0.99 17.95 2.85
CA SER A 275 0.65 19.28 2.32
C SER A 275 1.57 20.35 2.91
N VAL A 276 1.76 20.33 4.22
CA VAL A 276 2.66 21.29 4.92
C VAL A 276 4.11 21.08 4.43
N THR A 277 4.58 19.85 4.36
CA THR A 277 5.96 19.54 3.94
C THR A 277 6.21 19.96 2.50
N VAL A 278 5.31 19.62 1.57
CA VAL A 278 5.47 19.97 0.14
C VAL A 278 5.39 21.47 -0.08
N MET A 279 4.46 22.17 0.60
CA MET A 279 4.41 23.65 0.56
C MET A 279 5.69 24.29 1.09
N THR A 280 6.21 23.79 2.21
CA THR A 280 7.50 24.26 2.76
C THR A 280 8.64 24.03 1.77
N PHE A 281 8.71 22.88 1.13
CA PHE A 281 9.72 22.57 0.12
C PHE A 281 9.57 23.40 -1.14
N MET A 282 8.35 23.73 -1.55
CA MET A 282 8.08 24.64 -2.65
C MET A 282 8.58 26.05 -2.35
N LEU A 283 8.27 26.59 -1.17
CA LEU A 283 8.74 27.91 -0.76
C LEU A 283 10.26 27.98 -0.62
N ALA A 284 10.86 26.91 -0.06
CA ALA A 284 12.31 26.79 0.08
C ALA A 284 13.03 26.45 -1.25
N GLY A 285 12.30 26.18 -2.33
CA GLY A 285 12.82 25.78 -3.64
C GLY A 285 13.70 26.79 -4.36
N GLY A 286 13.83 28.00 -3.84
CA GLY A 286 14.76 29.02 -4.31
C GLY A 286 14.25 29.97 -5.39
N PHE A 287 13.03 29.76 -5.89
CA PHE A 287 12.37 30.69 -6.83
C PHE A 287 11.75 31.88 -6.11
N PHE A 288 10.93 31.64 -5.07
CA PHE A 288 10.24 32.70 -4.32
C PHE A 288 11.18 33.41 -3.35
N VAL A 289 11.98 32.67 -2.58
CA VAL A 289 12.87 33.21 -1.56
C VAL A 289 14.32 32.97 -1.94
N GLN A 290 14.98 34.01 -2.45
CA GLN A 290 16.39 33.93 -2.88
C GLN A 290 17.36 33.91 -1.69
N ARG A 291 17.08 34.71 -0.64
CA ARG A 291 17.91 34.82 0.57
C ARG A 291 17.17 34.25 1.77
N VAL A 292 17.48 32.99 2.10
CA VAL A 292 16.93 32.32 3.28
C VAL A 292 17.83 32.63 4.49
N PRO A 293 17.26 33.00 5.66
CA PRO A 293 18.04 33.20 6.89
C PRO A 293 18.83 31.93 7.28
N ILE A 294 20.02 32.12 7.84
CA ILE A 294 20.95 31.00 8.14
C ILE A 294 20.33 29.96 9.06
N PHE A 295 19.53 30.39 10.08
CA PHE A 295 18.91 29.45 11.04
C PHE A 295 17.89 28.49 10.44
N ILE A 296 17.32 28.82 9.27
CA ILE A 296 16.31 27.99 8.60
C ILE A 296 16.81 27.43 7.24
N SER A 297 18.03 27.78 6.84
CA SER A 297 18.59 27.43 5.55
C SER A 297 18.71 25.91 5.31
N TRP A 298 18.76 25.11 6.39
CA TRP A 298 18.80 23.66 6.34
C TRP A 298 17.58 23.05 5.62
N ILE A 299 16.41 23.70 5.67
CA ILE A 299 15.18 23.22 4.97
C ILE A 299 15.41 23.20 3.46
N ARG A 300 16.16 24.19 2.92
CA ARG A 300 16.50 24.25 1.50
C ARG A 300 17.26 23.01 1.04
N TYR A 301 18.22 22.55 1.84
CA TYR A 301 19.00 21.36 1.52
C TYR A 301 18.23 20.05 1.69
N MET A 302 17.16 20.03 2.47
CA MET A 302 16.24 18.90 2.56
C MET A 302 15.16 18.89 1.47
N SER A 303 15.01 19.97 0.72
CA SER A 303 13.99 20.11 -0.30
C SER A 303 14.45 19.49 -1.62
N PHE A 304 13.80 18.42 -2.06
CA PHE A 304 14.04 17.85 -3.38
C PHE A 304 13.71 18.87 -4.50
N ASN A 305 12.72 19.76 -4.30
CA ASN A 305 12.38 20.81 -5.25
C ASN A 305 13.54 21.78 -5.49
N TYR A 306 14.30 22.14 -4.44
CA TYR A 306 15.46 23.01 -4.57
C TYR A 306 16.55 22.39 -5.47
N HIS A 307 16.91 21.16 -5.21
CA HIS A 307 17.94 20.45 -5.98
C HIS A 307 17.49 20.21 -7.43
N THR A 308 16.22 19.84 -7.62
CA THR A 308 15.65 19.65 -8.96
C THR A 308 15.64 20.96 -9.75
N TYR A 309 15.17 22.05 -9.14
CA TYR A 309 15.13 23.35 -9.80
C TYR A 309 16.54 23.83 -10.17
N LYS A 310 17.51 23.71 -9.27
CA LYS A 310 18.91 24.05 -9.55
C LYS A 310 19.52 23.24 -10.68
N LEU A 311 19.19 21.92 -10.75
CA LEU A 311 19.60 21.07 -11.87
C LEU A 311 18.95 21.48 -13.20
N LEU A 312 17.65 21.79 -13.19
CA LEU A 312 16.96 22.25 -14.40
C LEU A 312 17.55 23.57 -14.91
N LEU A 313 17.83 24.52 -14.02
CA LEU A 313 18.51 25.78 -14.37
C LEU A 313 19.88 25.50 -14.97
N LYS A 314 20.65 24.58 -14.40
CA LYS A 314 21.96 24.20 -14.94
C LYS A 314 21.84 23.64 -16.35
N VAL A 315 20.97 22.66 -16.57
CA VAL A 315 20.82 21.99 -17.87
C VAL A 315 20.44 22.99 -18.97
N GLN A 316 19.61 23.99 -18.63
CA GLN A 316 19.14 24.96 -19.61
C GLN A 316 20.08 26.15 -19.81
N TYR A 317 20.72 26.67 -18.75
CA TYR A 317 21.41 27.98 -18.75
C TYR A 317 22.91 27.94 -18.47
N GLU A 318 23.53 26.78 -18.26
CA GLU A 318 24.98 26.67 -17.99
C GLU A 318 25.87 27.41 -19.04
N HIS A 319 25.40 27.50 -20.26
CA HIS A 319 26.11 28.14 -21.37
C HIS A 319 25.85 29.65 -21.50
N LEU A 320 24.86 30.19 -20.76
CA LEU A 320 24.45 31.60 -20.86
C LEU A 320 24.94 32.44 -19.68
N THR A 321 24.72 31.96 -18.46
CA THR A 321 24.99 32.76 -17.25
C THR A 321 25.43 31.87 -16.09
N PRO A 322 26.39 32.29 -15.25
CA PRO A 322 26.79 31.56 -14.04
C PRO A 322 25.81 31.70 -12.88
N VAL A 323 24.85 32.64 -12.96
CA VAL A 323 23.87 32.90 -11.90
C VAL A 323 22.51 33.20 -12.53
N VAL A 324 21.48 32.47 -12.11
CA VAL A 324 20.08 32.68 -12.48
C VAL A 324 19.25 32.81 -11.21
N ASN A 325 18.42 33.86 -11.10
CA ASN A 325 17.59 34.13 -9.92
C ASN A 325 18.35 34.08 -8.56
N GLY A 326 19.59 34.56 -8.55
CA GLY A 326 20.42 34.51 -7.34
C GLY A 326 20.98 33.12 -6.98
N ILE A 327 20.71 32.11 -7.80
CA ILE A 327 21.23 30.75 -7.64
C ILE A 327 22.48 30.62 -8.49
N LYS A 328 23.61 30.23 -7.88
CA LYS A 328 24.84 29.90 -8.59
C LYS A 328 24.68 28.56 -9.30
N ILE A 329 25.06 28.54 -10.56
CA ILE A 329 25.07 27.33 -11.39
C ILE A 329 26.45 26.67 -11.24
N ASP A 330 26.52 25.67 -10.33
CA ASP A 330 27.73 24.89 -10.07
C ASP A 330 27.75 23.62 -10.94
N SER A 331 28.69 22.70 -10.66
CA SER A 331 28.87 21.44 -11.39
C SER A 331 27.62 20.53 -11.46
N GLY A 332 26.64 20.72 -10.56
CA GLY A 332 25.41 19.93 -10.47
C GLY A 332 25.57 18.53 -9.86
N VAL A 333 26.81 18.10 -9.63
CA VAL A 333 27.09 16.78 -9.03
C VAL A 333 26.55 16.70 -7.60
N THR A 334 26.65 17.79 -6.85
CA THR A 334 26.14 17.90 -5.48
C THR A 334 24.62 17.76 -5.44
N GLU A 335 23.89 18.32 -6.40
CA GLU A 335 22.45 18.25 -6.49
C GLU A 335 21.96 16.85 -6.87
N VAL A 336 22.65 16.21 -7.83
CA VAL A 336 22.37 14.81 -8.20
C VAL A 336 22.64 13.89 -7.01
N ALA A 337 23.78 14.06 -6.33
CA ALA A 337 24.11 13.26 -5.16
C ALA A 337 23.10 13.46 -4.02
N ALA A 338 22.66 14.70 -3.78
CA ALA A 338 21.63 15.01 -2.78
C ALA A 338 20.30 14.33 -3.11
N LEU A 339 19.83 14.41 -4.35
CA LEU A 339 18.60 13.74 -4.79
C LEU A 339 18.70 12.23 -4.66
N ILE A 340 19.82 11.63 -5.06
CA ILE A 340 20.06 10.19 -4.89
C ILE A 340 20.05 9.81 -3.40
N ALA A 341 20.70 10.60 -2.55
CA ALA A 341 20.68 10.37 -1.10
C ALA A 341 19.27 10.46 -0.53
N MET A 342 18.42 11.40 -1.00
CA MET A 342 17.02 11.52 -0.61
C MET A 342 16.19 10.32 -1.07
N VAL A 343 16.41 9.82 -2.30
CA VAL A 343 15.75 8.63 -2.84
C VAL A 343 15.96 7.42 -1.93
N PHE A 344 17.21 7.17 -1.53
CA PHE A 344 17.53 6.05 -0.65
C PHE A 344 17.09 6.33 0.80
N GLY A 345 17.30 7.54 1.31
CA GLY A 345 16.98 7.94 2.68
C GLY A 345 15.47 7.85 2.97
N TYR A 346 14.63 8.39 2.10
CA TYR A 346 13.16 8.35 2.28
C TYR A 346 12.63 6.92 2.15
N ARG A 347 13.12 6.12 1.19
CA ARG A 347 12.73 4.71 1.07
C ARG A 347 13.19 3.87 2.25
N PHE A 348 14.39 4.11 2.75
CA PHE A 348 14.88 3.44 3.95
C PHE A 348 14.02 3.78 5.17
N LEU A 349 13.64 5.05 5.35
CA LEU A 349 12.74 5.49 6.41
C LEU A 349 11.35 4.81 6.29
N ALA A 350 10.81 4.76 5.07
CA ALA A 350 9.56 4.05 4.79
C ALA A 350 9.64 2.56 5.16
N TYR A 351 10.73 1.90 4.79
CA TYR A 351 10.95 0.49 5.12
C TYR A 351 11.06 0.26 6.62
N LEU A 352 11.80 1.10 7.35
CA LEU A 352 11.90 1.01 8.82
C LEU A 352 10.55 1.21 9.50
N SER A 353 9.77 2.19 9.04
CA SER A 353 8.42 2.45 9.56
C SER A 353 7.51 1.25 9.34
N LEU A 354 7.53 0.66 8.14
CA LEU A 354 6.75 -0.52 7.79
C LEU A 354 7.19 -1.76 8.61
N ARG A 355 8.48 -1.92 8.86
CA ARG A 355 9.04 -2.99 9.70
C ARG A 355 8.57 -2.88 11.16
N ARG A 356 8.46 -1.64 11.68
CA ARG A 356 8.00 -1.36 13.05
C ARG A 356 6.49 -1.47 13.23
N MET A 357 5.72 -1.56 12.15
CA MET A 357 4.29 -1.72 12.21
C MET A 357 3.95 -2.99 13.00
N LYS A 358 3.28 -2.83 14.16
CA LYS A 358 2.79 -3.97 14.95
C LYS A 358 1.72 -4.69 14.13
N LEU A 359 1.89 -5.99 13.94
CA LEU A 359 0.83 -6.87 13.49
C LEU A 359 -0.23 -6.85 14.60
N GLN A 360 -1.40 -6.29 14.34
CA GLN A 360 -2.55 -6.57 15.18
C GLN A 360 -2.85 -8.05 14.97
N SER A 361 -2.45 -8.89 15.93
CA SER A 361 -3.03 -10.22 16.07
C SER A 361 -4.52 -9.98 16.23
N GLY A 362 -5.32 -10.58 15.35
CA GLY A 362 -6.77 -10.43 15.36
C GLY A 362 -7.32 -10.74 16.76
N ALA A 363 -8.10 -9.80 17.25
CA ALA A 363 -9.06 -10.08 18.31
C ALA A 363 -10.30 -10.70 17.69
#